data_0fa2a42ebce0f01da9f3bdea2c097457
#
_entry.id   0fa2a42ebce0f01da9f3bdea2c097457
#
_cell.length_a   1.000
_cell.length_b   1.000
_cell.length_c   1.000
_cell.angle_alpha   90.00
_cell.angle_beta   90.00
_cell.angle_gamma   90.00
#
_symmetry.space_group_name_H-M   'P 1'
#
loop_
_entity.id
_entity.type
_entity.pdbx_description
1 polymer ?
#
loop_
_entity_poly.entity_id
_entity_poly.type
_entity_poly.pdbx_seq_one_letter_code
_entity_poly.pdbx_strand_id
1 'polypeptide(L)'
;IVGVSDIWNRRRLEGAEFIKAKTGLKVDKWRNNEEMYEKNKIDSVIISTADFQHAIHTVEAAESKKDVYVEKPFAETMDDAILGLNAVKKSKIIFQIGSQRRSGLNYHAANNYIKSGKFGKVVMVEMKWNVNQPDRWRLPSLVKEIKEKDTDWKRYLINRPFEKWSPRKYLEYRLFWPYSSGIPGQWMCHQIDTVHWFTGFNHPRSVVGNGGIYLWKDGRENFDTMTAVFDYGDSENGFQVLYSSRFTNSAGGIQEIYYSNGGELNLKTNKVTPNGGLKANHANKMGMKQNLLDEFKLDEVKSKAITSANTGVDNMTSLHIHNWMKCVRDRKETNGPVEAAYNHSIATIMTTAALRTGLKATFDEKIQQVIVGGKIFKY
;
A
#
# COMPACT_ATOMS: atom_id res chain seq x y z
N ILE A 1 16.67 -15.48 -11.02
CA ILE A 1 16.39 -14.24 -11.79
C ILE A 1 17.09 -14.35 -13.12
N VAL A 2 16.37 -14.14 -14.23
CA VAL A 2 16.90 -14.32 -15.60
C VAL A 2 17.09 -12.99 -16.35
N GLY A 3 16.44 -11.93 -15.93
CA GLY A 3 16.53 -10.64 -16.61
C GLY A 3 16.17 -9.44 -15.75
N VAL A 4 16.58 -8.27 -16.21
CA VAL A 4 16.25 -6.95 -15.65
C VAL A 4 15.76 -6.06 -16.78
N SER A 5 14.60 -5.44 -16.57
CA SER A 5 14.04 -4.41 -17.46
C SER A 5 14.00 -3.06 -16.74
N ASP A 6 14.57 -2.03 -17.35
CA ASP A 6 14.50 -0.65 -16.87
C ASP A 6 14.76 0.31 -18.05
N ILE A 7 14.00 1.38 -18.15
CA ILE A 7 14.17 2.38 -19.21
C ILE A 7 15.44 3.23 -19.00
N TRP A 8 15.97 3.30 -17.79
CA TRP A 8 17.23 3.98 -17.50
C TRP A 8 18.41 3.00 -17.53
N ASN A 9 19.30 3.17 -18.51
CA ASN A 9 20.43 2.26 -18.73
C ASN A 9 21.29 2.05 -17.47
N ARG A 10 21.54 3.10 -16.69
CA ARG A 10 22.31 2.99 -15.44
C ARG A 10 21.65 2.00 -14.47
N ARG A 11 20.36 2.12 -14.20
CA ARG A 11 19.63 1.22 -13.28
C ARG A 11 19.61 -0.22 -13.79
N ARG A 12 19.45 -0.38 -15.08
CA ARG A 12 19.48 -1.70 -15.73
C ARG A 12 20.84 -2.39 -15.56
N LEU A 13 21.94 -1.65 -15.69
CA LEU A 13 23.29 -2.17 -15.47
C LEU A 13 23.54 -2.46 -13.98
N GLU A 14 23.25 -1.51 -13.09
CA GLU A 14 23.38 -1.67 -11.65
C GLU A 14 22.60 -2.87 -11.13
N GLY A 15 21.36 -3.07 -11.60
CA GLY A 15 20.53 -4.22 -11.23
C GLY A 15 21.13 -5.55 -11.68
N ALA A 16 21.62 -5.63 -12.91
CA ALA A 16 22.25 -6.84 -13.43
C ALA A 16 23.57 -7.17 -12.70
N GLU A 17 24.38 -6.18 -12.39
CA GLU A 17 25.62 -6.35 -11.62
C GLU A 17 25.33 -6.76 -10.18
N PHE A 18 24.33 -6.17 -9.55
CA PHE A 18 23.90 -6.57 -8.20
C PHE A 18 23.47 -8.03 -8.15
N ILE A 19 22.66 -8.48 -9.11
CA ILE A 19 22.24 -9.89 -9.19
C ILE A 19 23.44 -10.79 -9.38
N LYS A 20 24.34 -10.46 -10.30
CA LYS A 20 25.58 -11.21 -10.54
C LYS A 20 26.44 -11.32 -9.28
N ALA A 21 26.62 -10.20 -8.55
CA ALA A 21 27.40 -10.18 -7.31
C ALA A 21 26.78 -11.06 -6.20
N LYS A 22 25.44 -11.13 -6.12
CA LYS A 22 24.73 -11.91 -5.10
C LYS A 22 24.54 -13.37 -5.43
N THR A 23 24.44 -13.73 -6.70
CA THR A 23 24.03 -15.08 -7.13
C THR A 23 25.07 -15.78 -8.03
N GLY A 24 26.06 -15.07 -8.54
CA GLY A 24 26.99 -15.56 -9.58
C GLY A 24 26.36 -15.62 -10.98
N LEU A 25 25.06 -15.39 -11.12
CA LEU A 25 24.34 -15.54 -12.39
C LEU A 25 24.47 -14.27 -13.25
N LYS A 26 24.76 -14.45 -14.52
CA LYS A 26 24.64 -13.40 -15.53
C LYS A 26 23.19 -13.36 -16.00
N VAL A 27 22.59 -12.15 -15.98
CA VAL A 27 21.21 -11.94 -16.40
C VAL A 27 21.12 -11.05 -17.64
N ASP A 28 20.04 -11.24 -18.40
CA ASP A 28 19.74 -10.42 -19.57
C ASP A 28 19.25 -9.04 -19.16
N LYS A 29 19.41 -8.06 -20.05
CA LYS A 29 19.09 -6.66 -19.82
C LYS A 29 18.21 -6.13 -20.93
N TRP A 30 17.02 -5.65 -20.56
CA TRP A 30 15.99 -5.19 -21.47
C TRP A 30 15.63 -3.73 -21.20
N ARG A 31 15.42 -2.96 -22.26
CA ARG A 31 14.98 -1.56 -22.11
C ARG A 31 13.48 -1.45 -21.87
N ASN A 32 12.72 -2.42 -22.35
CA ASN A 32 11.28 -2.45 -22.19
C ASN A 32 10.80 -3.86 -21.82
N ASN A 33 9.59 -3.94 -21.32
CA ASN A 33 9.01 -5.17 -20.80
C ASN A 33 8.58 -6.11 -21.94
N GLU A 34 8.06 -5.57 -23.03
CA GLU A 34 7.55 -6.33 -24.18
C GLU A 34 8.65 -7.21 -24.75
N GLU A 35 9.83 -6.63 -25.05
CA GLU A 35 10.97 -7.40 -25.53
C GLU A 35 11.39 -8.50 -24.55
N MET A 36 11.36 -8.19 -23.26
CA MET A 36 11.68 -9.14 -22.21
C MET A 36 10.70 -10.31 -22.22
N TYR A 37 9.39 -10.06 -22.38
CA TYR A 37 8.36 -11.09 -22.37
C TYR A 37 8.40 -11.97 -23.65
N GLU A 38 8.74 -11.38 -24.79
CA GLU A 38 8.81 -12.09 -26.07
C GLU A 38 10.06 -12.98 -26.20
N LYS A 39 11.22 -12.45 -25.78
CA LYS A 39 12.52 -13.07 -26.05
C LYS A 39 13.00 -14.03 -24.98
N ASN A 40 12.44 -13.98 -23.77
CA ASN A 40 12.85 -14.83 -22.66
C ASN A 40 11.73 -15.75 -22.18
N LYS A 41 12.12 -16.98 -21.80
CA LYS A 41 11.24 -17.89 -21.07
C LYS A 41 11.13 -17.43 -19.63
N ILE A 42 10.21 -16.48 -19.38
CA ILE A 42 9.93 -15.91 -18.07
C ILE A 42 8.61 -16.48 -17.57
N ASP A 43 8.62 -17.05 -16.36
CA ASP A 43 7.41 -17.58 -15.72
C ASP A 43 6.70 -16.48 -14.93
N SER A 44 7.47 -15.59 -14.29
CA SER A 44 6.96 -14.60 -13.36
C SER A 44 7.81 -13.33 -13.33
N VAL A 45 7.22 -12.23 -12.89
CA VAL A 45 7.87 -10.92 -12.81
C VAL A 45 7.65 -10.25 -11.48
N ILE A 46 8.64 -9.46 -11.05
CA ILE A 46 8.54 -8.52 -9.94
C ILE A 46 8.49 -7.11 -10.53
N ILE A 47 7.41 -6.38 -10.25
CA ILE A 47 7.17 -5.01 -10.70
C ILE A 47 7.42 -4.07 -9.52
N SER A 48 8.44 -3.20 -9.65
CA SER A 48 8.81 -2.21 -8.63
C SER A 48 9.15 -0.85 -9.27
N THR A 49 8.34 -0.45 -10.23
CA THR A 49 8.44 0.80 -10.98
C THR A 49 7.89 1.99 -10.18
N ALA A 50 7.53 3.09 -10.83
CA ALA A 50 6.86 4.19 -10.15
C ALA A 50 5.40 3.84 -9.82
N ASP A 51 4.85 4.41 -8.75
CA ASP A 51 3.55 4.07 -8.17
C ASP A 51 2.41 4.00 -9.21
N PHE A 52 2.31 5.00 -10.08
CA PHE A 52 1.26 5.10 -11.08
C PHE A 52 1.39 4.08 -12.23
N GLN A 53 2.50 3.38 -12.31
CA GLN A 53 2.80 2.41 -13.38
C GLN A 53 2.42 0.97 -13.00
N HIS A 54 2.28 0.68 -11.72
CA HIS A 54 2.15 -0.68 -11.18
C HIS A 54 0.99 -1.46 -11.82
N ALA A 55 -0.21 -0.88 -11.86
CA ALA A 55 -1.37 -1.55 -12.45
C ALA A 55 -1.22 -1.78 -13.96
N ILE A 56 -0.66 -0.82 -14.69
CA ILE A 56 -0.48 -0.94 -16.16
C ILE A 56 0.56 -2.00 -16.49
N HIS A 57 1.70 -2.01 -15.79
CA HIS A 57 2.69 -3.09 -15.98
C HIS A 57 2.15 -4.46 -15.54
N THR A 58 1.21 -4.49 -14.58
CA THR A 58 0.50 -5.73 -14.24
C THR A 58 -0.39 -6.20 -15.40
N VAL A 59 -1.07 -5.28 -16.11
CA VAL A 59 -1.85 -5.61 -17.31
C VAL A 59 -0.94 -6.24 -18.38
N GLU A 60 0.19 -5.60 -18.71
CA GLU A 60 1.16 -6.10 -19.69
C GLU A 60 1.65 -7.52 -19.35
N ALA A 61 2.02 -7.75 -18.08
CA ALA A 61 2.46 -9.05 -17.60
C ALA A 61 1.35 -10.11 -17.67
N ALA A 62 0.12 -9.72 -17.26
CA ALA A 62 -1.05 -10.61 -17.27
C ALA A 62 -1.44 -11.02 -18.69
N GLU A 63 -1.41 -10.10 -19.66
CA GLU A 63 -1.66 -10.37 -21.08
C GLU A 63 -0.59 -11.29 -21.66
N SER A 64 0.66 -11.15 -21.19
CA SER A 64 1.78 -12.03 -21.52
C SER A 64 1.80 -13.35 -20.74
N LYS A 65 0.75 -13.63 -19.92
CA LYS A 65 0.62 -14.85 -19.09
C LYS A 65 1.76 -15.05 -18.09
N LYS A 66 2.30 -13.96 -17.54
CA LYS A 66 3.33 -14.02 -16.50
C LYS A 66 2.70 -13.85 -15.12
N ASP A 67 3.12 -14.66 -14.15
CA ASP A 67 2.74 -14.48 -12.75
C ASP A 67 3.40 -13.21 -12.20
N VAL A 68 2.69 -12.48 -11.32
CA VAL A 68 3.08 -11.13 -10.91
C VAL A 68 3.24 -11.00 -9.41
N TYR A 69 4.37 -10.47 -8.98
CA TYR A 69 4.49 -9.73 -7.73
C TYR A 69 4.62 -8.24 -8.08
N VAL A 70 3.76 -7.40 -7.53
CA VAL A 70 3.82 -5.96 -7.78
C VAL A 70 3.89 -5.19 -6.47
N GLU A 71 4.74 -4.16 -6.42
CA GLU A 71 4.82 -3.28 -5.26
C GLU A 71 3.56 -2.42 -5.10
N LYS A 72 3.30 -2.02 -3.86
CA LYS A 72 2.23 -1.09 -3.51
C LYS A 72 2.70 0.39 -3.73
N PRO A 73 1.77 1.35 -3.95
CA PRO A 73 0.32 1.19 -4.15
C PRO A 73 0.04 0.53 -5.51
N PHE A 74 -1.08 -0.15 -5.62
CA PHE A 74 -1.40 -0.82 -6.87
C PHE A 74 -1.75 0.16 -8.00
N ALA A 75 -2.54 1.19 -7.69
CA ALA A 75 -2.96 2.20 -8.65
C ALA A 75 -3.18 3.57 -8.00
N GLU A 76 -3.03 4.63 -8.79
CA GLU A 76 -3.29 6.01 -8.41
C GLU A 76 -4.61 6.55 -9.01
N THR A 77 -5.26 5.76 -9.89
CA THR A 77 -6.59 6.05 -10.48
C THR A 77 -7.48 4.82 -10.43
N MET A 78 -8.81 5.03 -10.37
CA MET A 78 -9.75 3.91 -10.44
C MET A 78 -9.71 3.21 -11.79
N ASP A 79 -9.53 3.95 -12.87
CA ASP A 79 -9.45 3.36 -14.21
C ASP A 79 -8.28 2.37 -14.31
N ASP A 80 -7.09 2.72 -13.82
CA ASP A 80 -5.93 1.83 -13.78
C ASP A 80 -6.17 0.62 -12.85
N ALA A 81 -6.79 0.84 -11.68
CA ALA A 81 -7.11 -0.22 -10.74
C ALA A 81 -8.06 -1.27 -11.34
N ILE A 82 -9.09 -0.80 -12.06
CA ILE A 82 -10.08 -1.66 -12.75
C ILE A 82 -9.41 -2.46 -13.87
N LEU A 83 -8.57 -1.80 -14.68
CA LEU A 83 -7.83 -2.47 -15.76
C LEU A 83 -6.95 -3.59 -15.21
N GLY A 84 -6.18 -3.32 -14.16
CA GLY A 84 -5.32 -4.32 -13.52
C GLY A 84 -6.10 -5.48 -12.91
N LEU A 85 -7.19 -5.19 -12.16
CA LEU A 85 -8.07 -6.20 -11.58
C LEU A 85 -8.62 -7.15 -12.67
N ASN A 86 -9.16 -6.58 -13.74
CA ASN A 86 -9.77 -7.33 -14.83
C ASN A 86 -8.75 -8.18 -15.60
N ALA A 87 -7.56 -7.63 -15.85
CA ALA A 87 -6.50 -8.34 -16.56
C ALA A 87 -6.03 -9.58 -15.76
N VAL A 88 -5.80 -9.44 -14.46
CA VAL A 88 -5.39 -10.55 -13.59
C VAL A 88 -6.48 -11.62 -13.54
N LYS A 89 -7.76 -11.24 -13.32
CA LYS A 89 -8.88 -12.20 -13.30
C LYS A 89 -9.06 -12.94 -14.61
N LYS A 90 -8.97 -12.24 -15.73
CA LYS A 90 -9.10 -12.84 -17.07
C LYS A 90 -7.96 -13.79 -17.39
N SER A 91 -6.73 -13.43 -17.04
CA SER A 91 -5.53 -14.22 -17.36
C SER A 91 -5.32 -15.43 -16.47
N LYS A 92 -5.92 -15.44 -15.25
CA LYS A 92 -5.77 -16.49 -14.21
C LYS A 92 -4.31 -16.71 -13.80
N ILE A 93 -3.49 -15.67 -13.84
CA ILE A 93 -2.12 -15.69 -13.33
C ILE A 93 -2.12 -15.69 -11.80
N ILE A 94 -1.01 -16.11 -11.20
CA ILE A 94 -0.78 -15.90 -9.78
C ILE A 94 -0.31 -14.47 -9.56
N PHE A 95 -1.05 -13.75 -8.75
CA PHE A 95 -0.79 -12.35 -8.45
C PHE A 95 -0.55 -12.14 -6.95
N GLN A 96 0.39 -11.27 -6.59
CA GLN A 96 0.55 -10.78 -5.23
C GLN A 96 0.92 -9.31 -5.20
N ILE A 97 0.15 -8.53 -4.43
CA ILE A 97 0.51 -7.15 -4.11
C ILE A 97 1.52 -7.09 -2.97
N GLY A 98 2.47 -6.17 -3.00
CA GLY A 98 3.49 -5.94 -1.99
C GLY A 98 2.97 -5.40 -0.65
N SER A 99 1.87 -5.97 -0.14
CA SER A 99 1.30 -5.68 1.18
C SER A 99 1.84 -6.66 2.21
N GLN A 100 3.12 -6.52 2.59
CA GLN A 100 3.89 -7.51 3.35
C GLN A 100 3.29 -7.85 4.72
N ARG A 101 2.50 -6.97 5.33
CA ARG A 101 1.78 -7.22 6.60
C ARG A 101 0.87 -8.43 6.51
N ARG A 102 0.32 -8.73 5.34
CA ARG A 102 -0.49 -9.93 5.07
C ARG A 102 0.28 -11.26 5.22
N SER A 103 1.60 -11.21 5.39
CA SER A 103 2.45 -12.38 5.67
C SER A 103 3.10 -12.32 7.06
N GLY A 104 2.81 -11.31 7.87
CA GLY A 104 3.29 -11.21 9.25
C GLY A 104 2.52 -12.14 10.18
N LEU A 105 3.23 -12.94 11.01
CA LEU A 105 2.59 -13.90 11.92
C LEU A 105 1.69 -13.21 12.95
N ASN A 106 2.12 -12.06 13.47
CA ASN A 106 1.33 -11.26 14.39
C ASN A 106 0.05 -10.70 13.73
N TYR A 107 0.10 -10.35 12.44
CA TYR A 107 -1.07 -9.91 11.68
C TYR A 107 -2.03 -11.08 11.41
N HIS A 108 -1.52 -12.28 11.12
CA HIS A 108 -2.35 -13.47 11.02
C HIS A 108 -3.02 -13.81 12.35
N ALA A 109 -2.29 -13.73 13.47
CA ALA A 109 -2.86 -13.96 14.80
C ALA A 109 -3.95 -12.93 15.12
N ALA A 110 -3.73 -11.64 14.82
CA ALA A 110 -4.71 -10.58 14.98
C ALA A 110 -5.97 -10.81 14.13
N ASN A 111 -5.78 -11.12 12.83
CA ASN A 111 -6.89 -11.44 11.93
C ASN A 111 -7.73 -12.61 12.44
N ASN A 112 -7.09 -13.69 12.86
CA ASN A 112 -7.76 -14.86 13.40
C ASN A 112 -8.51 -14.53 14.69
N TYR A 113 -7.93 -13.71 15.58
CA TYR A 113 -8.56 -13.29 16.81
C TYR A 113 -9.83 -12.46 16.55
N ILE A 114 -9.77 -11.47 15.65
CA ILE A 114 -10.94 -10.65 15.27
C ILE A 114 -12.01 -11.54 14.61
N LYS A 115 -11.62 -12.38 13.64
CA LYS A 115 -12.56 -13.26 12.93
C LYS A 115 -13.18 -14.35 13.80
N SER A 116 -12.56 -14.72 14.91
CA SER A 116 -13.16 -15.65 15.87
C SER A 116 -14.38 -15.08 16.63
N GLY A 117 -14.64 -13.79 16.49
CA GLY A 117 -15.68 -13.07 17.23
C GLY A 117 -15.31 -12.72 18.68
N LYS A 118 -14.21 -13.23 19.22
CA LYS A 118 -13.77 -12.97 20.60
C LYS A 118 -13.46 -11.49 20.85
N PHE A 119 -13.03 -10.76 19.83
CA PHE A 119 -12.76 -9.32 19.93
C PHE A 119 -14.04 -8.49 20.11
N GLY A 120 -15.18 -9.03 19.67
CA GLY A 120 -16.43 -8.29 19.60
C GLY A 120 -16.45 -7.32 18.40
N LYS A 121 -17.39 -6.37 18.43
CA LYS A 121 -17.55 -5.37 17.37
C LYS A 121 -16.38 -4.37 17.41
N VAL A 122 -15.69 -4.19 16.31
CA VAL A 122 -14.76 -3.06 16.11
C VAL A 122 -15.59 -1.77 16.10
N VAL A 123 -15.25 -0.79 16.91
CA VAL A 123 -15.93 0.50 16.98
C VAL A 123 -15.08 1.63 16.42
N MET A 124 -13.75 1.52 16.57
CA MET A 124 -12.80 2.49 16.05
C MET A 124 -11.44 1.83 15.78
N VAL A 125 -10.72 2.37 14.84
CA VAL A 125 -9.31 2.02 14.58
C VAL A 125 -8.49 3.30 14.53
N GLU A 126 -7.38 3.36 15.26
CA GLU A 126 -6.43 4.46 15.20
C GLU A 126 -5.11 4.03 14.58
N MET A 127 -4.69 4.78 13.59
CA MET A 127 -3.48 4.50 12.82
C MET A 127 -2.60 5.74 12.71
N LYS A 128 -1.29 5.53 12.91
CA LYS A 128 -0.29 6.60 12.77
C LYS A 128 0.94 6.08 12.05
N TRP A 129 1.52 6.95 11.22
CA TRP A 129 2.82 6.71 10.64
C TRP A 129 3.62 8.01 10.61
N ASN A 130 4.41 8.21 11.67
CA ASN A 130 5.15 9.44 11.89
C ASN A 130 6.64 9.21 11.75
N VAL A 131 7.29 10.02 10.95
CA VAL A 131 8.75 10.04 10.79
C VAL A 131 9.22 11.49 10.73
N ASN A 132 10.51 11.72 10.94
CA ASN A 132 11.15 13.00 10.68
C ASN A 132 12.28 12.77 9.66
N GLN A 133 11.92 12.87 8.40
CA GLN A 133 12.81 12.52 7.28
C GLN A 133 12.63 13.52 6.13
N PRO A 134 13.30 14.68 6.18
CA PRO A 134 13.22 15.70 5.11
C PRO A 134 13.74 15.21 3.76
N ASP A 135 14.71 14.31 3.80
CA ASP A 135 15.39 13.71 2.65
C ASP A 135 14.66 12.51 2.06
N ARG A 136 13.56 12.07 2.71
CA ARG A 136 12.84 10.90 2.21
C ARG A 136 12.30 11.14 0.80
N TRP A 137 12.59 10.17 -0.08
CA TRP A 137 12.28 10.21 -1.51
C TRP A 137 13.04 11.29 -2.30
N ARG A 138 14.04 11.94 -1.69
CA ARG A 138 14.93 12.89 -2.36
C ARG A 138 16.19 12.19 -2.88
N LEU A 139 16.55 12.53 -4.11
CA LEU A 139 17.73 11.99 -4.78
C LEU A 139 18.52 13.13 -5.47
N PRO A 140 18.93 14.19 -4.71
CA PRO A 140 19.44 15.42 -5.30
C PRO A 140 20.70 15.25 -6.15
N SER A 141 21.57 14.31 -5.81
CA SER A 141 22.77 14.02 -6.63
C SER A 141 22.38 13.43 -7.98
N LEU A 142 21.50 12.42 -7.98
CA LEU A 142 21.03 11.79 -9.21
C LEU A 142 20.22 12.75 -10.09
N VAL A 143 19.43 13.63 -9.47
CA VAL A 143 18.65 14.68 -10.17
C VAL A 143 19.58 15.62 -10.97
N LYS A 144 20.78 15.93 -10.44
CA LYS A 144 21.77 16.75 -11.14
C LYS A 144 22.49 16.02 -12.27
N GLU A 145 22.63 14.71 -12.16
CA GLU A 145 23.39 13.88 -13.11
C GLU A 145 22.55 13.42 -14.31
N ILE A 146 21.29 13.04 -14.08
CA ILE A 146 20.44 12.41 -15.08
C ILE A 146 20.02 13.38 -16.18
N LYS A 147 20.03 12.91 -17.42
CA LYS A 147 19.58 13.67 -18.60
C LYS A 147 18.42 12.94 -19.26
N GLU A 148 17.56 13.65 -19.96
CA GLU A 148 16.40 13.07 -20.66
C GLU A 148 16.80 11.91 -21.58
N LYS A 149 17.91 12.07 -22.33
CA LYS A 149 18.44 11.04 -23.26
C LYS A 149 18.87 9.72 -22.58
N ASP A 150 19.07 9.73 -21.26
CA ASP A 150 19.50 8.55 -20.49
C ASP A 150 18.33 7.61 -20.22
N THR A 151 17.08 8.10 -20.41
CA THR A 151 15.83 7.42 -20.12
C THR A 151 14.93 7.39 -21.35
N ASP A 152 13.66 7.05 -21.12
CA ASP A 152 12.57 7.17 -22.09
C ASP A 152 11.40 7.88 -21.42
N TRP A 153 11.45 9.22 -21.40
CA TRP A 153 10.47 10.04 -20.69
C TRP A 153 9.04 9.81 -21.16
N LYS A 154 8.83 9.67 -22.47
CA LYS A 154 7.52 9.41 -23.05
C LYS A 154 6.96 8.07 -22.56
N ARG A 155 7.77 7.03 -22.54
CA ARG A 155 7.40 5.70 -22.02
C ARG A 155 7.17 5.73 -20.50
N TYR A 156 7.97 6.50 -19.76
CA TYR A 156 7.78 6.67 -18.31
C TYR A 156 6.39 7.21 -17.97
N LEU A 157 5.89 8.17 -18.74
CA LEU A 157 4.58 8.78 -18.50
C LEU A 157 3.41 7.81 -18.65
N ILE A 158 3.57 6.73 -19.42
CA ILE A 158 2.53 5.73 -19.72
C ILE A 158 1.24 6.42 -20.21
N ASN A 159 0.23 6.52 -19.34
CA ASN A 159 -1.07 7.12 -19.61
C ASN A 159 -1.27 8.50 -18.93
N ARG A 160 -0.21 9.04 -18.33
CA ARG A 160 -0.26 10.39 -17.77
C ARG A 160 -0.17 11.44 -18.90
N PRO A 161 -0.79 12.63 -18.72
CA PRO A 161 -0.65 13.71 -19.69
C PRO A 161 0.81 14.02 -19.99
N PHE A 162 1.10 14.27 -21.26
CA PHE A 162 2.45 14.65 -21.65
C PHE A 162 2.86 15.98 -21.00
N GLU A 163 4.03 15.99 -20.39
CA GLU A 163 4.71 17.19 -19.90
C GLU A 163 6.18 17.17 -20.25
N LYS A 164 6.83 18.32 -20.14
CA LYS A 164 8.26 18.45 -20.38
C LYS A 164 9.06 17.61 -19.37
N TRP A 165 10.21 17.12 -19.82
CA TRP A 165 11.13 16.37 -18.98
C TRP A 165 11.41 17.09 -17.66
N SER A 166 11.33 16.32 -16.57
CA SER A 166 11.71 16.77 -15.25
C SER A 166 12.46 15.64 -14.53
N PRO A 167 13.76 15.82 -14.26
CA PRO A 167 14.54 14.83 -13.53
C PRO A 167 14.00 14.56 -12.12
N ARG A 168 13.39 15.57 -11.48
CA ARG A 168 12.73 15.39 -10.19
C ARG A 168 11.49 14.53 -10.28
N LYS A 169 10.61 14.76 -11.25
CA LYS A 169 9.40 13.97 -11.45
C LYS A 169 9.71 12.53 -11.86
N TYR A 170 10.86 12.31 -12.49
CA TYR A 170 11.35 10.97 -12.79
C TYR A 170 11.91 10.26 -11.56
N LEU A 171 12.84 10.88 -10.82
CA LEU A 171 13.58 10.26 -9.73
C LEU A 171 12.90 10.39 -8.37
N GLU A 172 12.27 11.53 -8.13
CA GLU A 172 11.62 11.89 -6.87
C GLU A 172 10.08 11.87 -7.02
N TYR A 173 9.52 11.03 -7.90
CA TYR A 173 8.11 10.99 -8.29
C TYR A 173 7.13 10.91 -7.12
N ARG A 174 7.54 10.34 -6.01
CA ARG A 174 6.72 10.25 -4.77
C ARG A 174 6.38 11.61 -4.17
N LEU A 175 7.08 12.65 -4.59
CA LEU A 175 6.83 14.04 -4.18
C LEU A 175 5.81 14.77 -5.06
N PHE A 176 5.42 14.18 -6.20
CA PHE A 176 4.65 14.86 -7.24
C PHE A 176 3.37 14.12 -7.62
N TRP A 177 2.27 14.87 -7.71
CA TRP A 177 1.02 14.42 -8.28
C TRP A 177 1.02 14.65 -9.81
N PRO A 178 0.48 13.73 -10.66
CA PRO A 178 -0.21 12.48 -10.32
C PRO A 178 0.69 11.22 -10.42
N TYR A 179 1.99 11.34 -10.21
CA TYR A 179 2.91 10.21 -10.24
C TYR A 179 2.84 9.36 -8.97
N SER A 180 2.41 9.97 -7.88
CA SER A 180 2.17 9.33 -6.58
C SER A 180 1.22 10.18 -5.76
N SER A 181 0.44 9.56 -4.93
CA SER A 181 -0.37 10.23 -3.89
C SER A 181 0.43 10.59 -2.63
N GLY A 182 1.71 10.23 -2.58
CA GLY A 182 2.56 10.47 -1.41
C GLY A 182 2.16 9.62 -0.20
N ILE A 183 1.87 10.23 0.96
CA ILE A 183 1.53 9.51 2.20
C ILE A 183 0.42 8.47 2.01
N PRO A 184 -0.72 8.77 1.36
CA PRO A 184 -1.78 7.79 1.12
C PRO A 184 -1.28 6.50 0.46
N GLY A 185 -0.60 6.59 -0.68
CA GLY A 185 -0.10 5.44 -1.43
C GLY A 185 1.13 4.80 -0.80
N GLN A 186 1.98 5.57 -0.09
CA GLN A 186 3.24 5.04 0.41
C GLN A 186 3.13 4.37 1.78
N TRP A 187 2.30 4.88 2.69
CA TRP A 187 2.23 4.37 4.05
C TRP A 187 0.82 3.94 4.47
N MET A 188 -0.16 4.81 4.22
CA MET A 188 -1.53 4.52 4.63
C MET A 188 -2.06 3.23 4.00
N CYS A 189 -1.74 2.95 2.74
CA CYS A 189 -2.19 1.74 2.04
C CYS A 189 -1.83 0.45 2.79
N HIS A 190 -0.67 0.38 3.48
CA HIS A 190 -0.31 -0.78 4.30
C HIS A 190 -1.23 -0.99 5.49
N GLN A 191 -1.69 0.10 6.13
CA GLN A 191 -2.50 0.03 7.33
C GLN A 191 -3.99 -0.11 6.99
N ILE A 192 -4.46 0.60 5.96
CA ILE A 192 -5.86 0.46 5.53
C ILE A 192 -6.14 -0.93 4.93
N ASP A 193 -5.16 -1.55 4.29
CA ASP A 193 -5.24 -2.92 3.81
C ASP A 193 -5.50 -3.92 4.95
N THR A 194 -4.89 -3.71 6.13
CA THR A 194 -5.14 -4.57 7.30
C THR A 194 -6.54 -4.37 7.88
N VAL A 195 -7.10 -3.15 7.82
CA VAL A 195 -8.50 -2.92 8.18
C VAL A 195 -9.42 -3.74 7.30
N HIS A 196 -9.24 -3.68 5.98
CA HIS A 196 -10.06 -4.48 5.06
C HIS A 196 -9.94 -5.99 5.34
N TRP A 197 -8.72 -6.46 5.55
CA TRP A 197 -8.46 -7.88 5.81
C TRP A 197 -9.10 -8.37 7.12
N PHE A 198 -8.98 -7.60 8.21
CA PHE A 198 -9.46 -7.99 9.54
C PHE A 198 -10.98 -7.88 9.66
N THR A 199 -11.56 -6.84 9.07
CA THR A 199 -12.99 -6.55 9.21
C THR A 199 -13.85 -7.16 8.10
N GLY A 200 -13.24 -7.48 6.95
CA GLY A 200 -13.95 -8.01 5.77
C GLY A 200 -14.61 -6.93 4.89
N PHE A 201 -14.47 -5.64 5.25
CA PHE A 201 -14.93 -4.55 4.39
C PHE A 201 -13.98 -4.34 3.22
N ASN A 202 -14.50 -4.05 2.04
CA ASN A 202 -13.72 -3.84 0.83
C ASN A 202 -13.26 -2.38 0.63
N HIS A 203 -14.04 -1.43 1.15
CA HIS A 203 -13.75 0.00 1.06
C HIS A 203 -14.54 0.78 2.12
N PRO A 204 -14.14 2.02 2.45
CA PRO A 204 -14.93 2.89 3.31
C PRO A 204 -16.16 3.41 2.56
N ARG A 205 -17.23 3.67 3.30
CA ARG A 205 -18.44 4.35 2.81
C ARG A 205 -18.13 5.80 2.44
N SER A 206 -17.29 6.47 3.24
CA SER A 206 -16.83 7.82 2.97
C SER A 206 -15.49 8.12 3.62
N VAL A 207 -14.79 9.10 3.06
CA VAL A 207 -13.53 9.65 3.59
C VAL A 207 -13.60 11.16 3.63
N VAL A 208 -13.16 11.74 4.73
CA VAL A 208 -12.86 13.17 4.86
C VAL A 208 -11.41 13.33 5.33
N GLY A 209 -10.75 14.39 4.91
CA GLY A 209 -9.36 14.58 5.29
C GLY A 209 -8.87 16.00 5.09
N ASN A 210 -7.80 16.34 5.78
CA ASN A 210 -7.09 17.59 5.65
C ASN A 210 -5.58 17.34 5.74
N GLY A 211 -4.80 18.20 5.10
CA GLY A 211 -3.36 18.11 5.10
C GLY A 211 -2.72 19.26 4.34
N GLY A 212 -1.40 19.25 4.28
CA GLY A 212 -0.67 20.30 3.56
C GLY A 212 0.83 20.08 3.60
N ILE A 213 1.54 21.01 2.98
CA ILE A 213 2.98 21.13 3.04
C ILE A 213 3.27 22.23 4.07
N TYR A 214 3.45 21.84 5.33
CA TYR A 214 3.61 22.81 6.42
C TYR A 214 5.08 23.17 6.69
N LEU A 215 5.99 22.22 6.52
CA LEU A 215 7.40 22.42 6.82
C LEU A 215 8.32 22.29 5.60
N TRP A 216 8.23 21.21 4.83
CA TRP A 216 9.21 20.89 3.78
C TRP A 216 8.90 21.60 2.46
N LYS A 217 9.25 22.90 2.38
CA LYS A 217 9.02 23.79 1.21
C LYS A 217 10.06 23.57 0.09
N ASP A 218 10.28 22.34 -0.30
CA ASP A 218 11.31 21.95 -1.30
C ASP A 218 10.77 21.83 -2.73
N GLY A 219 9.57 22.37 -2.99
CA GLY A 219 8.90 22.31 -4.29
C GLY A 219 8.15 21.00 -4.54
N ARG A 220 7.88 20.20 -3.50
CA ARG A 220 6.97 19.05 -3.57
C ARG A 220 5.52 19.50 -3.75
N GLU A 221 4.70 18.61 -4.31
CA GLU A 221 3.26 18.78 -4.45
C GLU A 221 2.46 17.89 -3.48
N ASN A 222 3.06 16.77 -3.05
CA ASN A 222 2.46 15.87 -2.08
C ASN A 222 2.70 16.35 -0.66
N PHE A 223 1.71 16.17 0.20
CA PHE A 223 1.69 16.69 1.55
C PHE A 223 2.78 16.08 2.44
N ASP A 224 3.31 16.88 3.35
CA ASP A 224 4.21 16.41 4.40
C ASP A 224 3.48 16.05 5.71
N THR A 225 2.22 16.44 5.83
CA THR A 225 1.38 16.18 7.00
C THR A 225 -0.07 16.02 6.55
N MET A 226 -0.75 14.97 7.05
CA MET A 226 -2.16 14.74 6.77
C MET A 226 -2.88 14.02 7.90
N THR A 227 -4.20 14.20 7.93
CA THR A 227 -5.14 13.41 8.75
C THR A 227 -6.36 13.08 7.90
N ALA A 228 -6.85 11.85 8.01
CA ALA A 228 -8.06 11.40 7.34
C ALA A 228 -8.93 10.58 8.30
N VAL A 229 -10.23 10.71 8.16
CA VAL A 229 -11.23 9.91 8.86
C VAL A 229 -12.03 9.13 7.82
N PHE A 230 -12.09 7.83 8.02
CA PHE A 230 -12.83 6.89 7.20
C PHE A 230 -14.05 6.41 7.97
N ASP A 231 -15.17 6.33 7.30
CA ASP A 231 -16.42 5.81 7.83
C ASP A 231 -16.76 4.52 7.08
N TYR A 232 -16.84 3.40 7.80
CA TYR A 232 -17.12 2.08 7.25
C TYR A 232 -18.49 1.58 7.67
N GLY A 233 -19.10 0.76 6.83
CA GLY A 233 -20.34 0.07 7.12
C GLY A 233 -21.57 1.00 7.29
N ASP A 234 -22.52 0.55 8.06
CA ASP A 234 -23.81 1.21 8.33
C ASP A 234 -24.04 1.43 9.84
N SER A 235 -25.29 1.68 10.24
CA SER A 235 -25.65 1.89 11.66
C SER A 235 -25.45 0.65 12.52
N GLU A 236 -25.50 -0.53 11.96
CA GLU A 236 -25.42 -1.79 12.72
C GLU A 236 -23.98 -2.30 12.85
N ASN A 237 -23.22 -2.25 11.77
CA ASN A 237 -21.88 -2.84 11.69
C ASN A 237 -20.77 -1.82 11.44
N GLY A 238 -21.12 -0.53 11.43
CA GLY A 238 -20.18 0.56 11.12
C GLY A 238 -19.14 0.82 12.22
N PHE A 239 -18.02 1.39 11.80
CA PHE A 239 -16.93 1.87 12.64
C PHE A 239 -16.16 2.97 11.91
N GLN A 240 -15.33 3.68 12.66
CA GLN A 240 -14.45 4.70 12.10
C GLN A 240 -12.98 4.28 12.11
N VAL A 241 -12.23 4.77 11.13
CA VAL A 241 -10.77 4.72 11.14
C VAL A 241 -10.22 6.14 11.14
N LEU A 242 -9.38 6.46 12.11
CA LEU A 242 -8.59 7.68 12.14
C LEU A 242 -7.17 7.37 11.68
N TYR A 243 -6.73 8.01 10.61
CA TYR A 243 -5.36 7.94 10.14
C TYR A 243 -4.67 9.30 10.23
N SER A 244 -3.48 9.35 10.81
CA SER A 244 -2.65 10.55 10.79
C SER A 244 -1.19 10.23 10.46
N SER A 245 -0.55 11.13 9.71
CA SER A 245 0.84 10.93 9.34
C SER A 245 1.55 12.26 9.11
N ARG A 246 2.84 12.28 9.43
CA ARG A 246 3.70 13.43 9.19
C ARG A 246 5.15 13.02 8.94
N PHE A 247 5.80 13.76 8.04
CA PHE A 247 7.23 13.69 7.77
C PHE A 247 8.07 14.64 8.64
N THR A 248 7.41 15.42 9.47
CA THR A 248 7.98 16.59 10.15
C THR A 248 8.35 16.32 11.59
N ASN A 249 7.92 15.20 12.14
CA ASN A 249 8.17 14.80 13.51
C ASN A 249 7.90 13.30 13.70
N SER A 250 8.81 12.58 14.35
CA SER A 250 8.71 11.13 14.56
C SER A 250 8.01 10.70 15.86
N ALA A 251 7.56 11.65 16.69
CA ALA A 251 6.92 11.30 17.96
C ALA A 251 5.68 10.42 17.73
N GLY A 252 5.51 9.38 18.54
CA GLY A 252 4.47 8.37 18.42
C GLY A 252 4.81 7.23 17.44
N GLY A 253 5.68 7.47 16.44
CA GLY A 253 6.11 6.45 15.48
C GLY A 253 4.96 5.83 14.69
N ILE A 254 5.05 4.52 14.46
CA ILE A 254 4.02 3.73 13.78
C ILE A 254 3.11 3.12 14.86
N GLN A 255 1.79 3.28 14.70
CA GLN A 255 0.77 2.70 15.57
C GLN A 255 -0.39 2.18 14.74
N GLU A 256 -0.99 1.10 15.23
CA GLU A 256 -2.18 0.49 14.64
C GLU A 256 -2.93 -0.20 15.77
N ILE A 257 -4.06 0.39 16.18
CA ILE A 257 -4.83 -0.02 17.34
C ILE A 257 -6.30 -0.14 16.96
N TYR A 258 -6.88 -1.30 17.25
CA TYR A 258 -8.31 -1.59 17.06
C TYR A 258 -8.99 -1.54 18.42
N TYR A 259 -10.14 -0.91 18.50
CA TYR A 259 -10.92 -0.77 19.72
C TYR A 259 -12.27 -1.49 19.61
N SER A 260 -12.64 -2.16 20.70
CA SER A 260 -13.97 -2.69 20.94
C SER A 260 -14.49 -2.23 22.31
N ASN A 261 -15.77 -2.47 22.61
CA ASN A 261 -16.29 -2.16 23.94
C ASN A 261 -15.63 -2.97 25.07
N GLY A 262 -14.99 -4.10 24.72
CA GLY A 262 -14.29 -4.97 25.68
C GLY A 262 -12.82 -4.64 25.91
N GLY A 263 -12.21 -3.78 25.08
CA GLY A 263 -10.78 -3.44 25.18
C GLY A 263 -10.15 -3.09 23.84
N GLU A 264 -8.83 -3.33 23.72
CA GLU A 264 -8.05 -3.00 22.52
C GLU A 264 -7.19 -4.16 22.01
N LEU A 265 -6.95 -4.15 20.69
CA LEU A 265 -5.91 -4.93 20.02
C LEU A 265 -4.87 -3.94 19.50
N ASN A 266 -3.63 -4.06 19.96
CA ASN A 266 -2.55 -3.11 19.68
C ASN A 266 -1.39 -3.82 18.97
N LEU A 267 -1.22 -3.55 17.67
CA LEU A 267 -0.19 -4.16 16.83
C LEU A 267 1.22 -3.59 17.07
N LYS A 268 1.35 -2.47 17.79
CA LYS A 268 2.66 -1.97 18.22
C LYS A 268 3.21 -2.79 19.38
N THR A 269 2.34 -3.21 20.31
CA THR A 269 2.71 -4.05 21.47
C THR A 269 2.48 -5.52 21.22
N ASN A 270 1.84 -5.90 20.12
CA ASN A 270 1.40 -7.24 19.78
C ASN A 270 0.54 -7.89 20.89
N LYS A 271 -0.43 -7.14 21.40
CA LYS A 271 -1.30 -7.60 22.47
C LYS A 271 -2.77 -7.24 22.24
N VAL A 272 -3.63 -8.12 22.73
CA VAL A 272 -5.03 -7.83 23.04
C VAL A 272 -5.12 -7.66 24.56
N THR A 273 -5.80 -6.62 25.01
CA THR A 273 -5.97 -6.32 26.43
C THR A 273 -7.36 -5.77 26.73
N PRO A 274 -7.86 -5.90 27.98
CA PRO A 274 -9.11 -5.26 28.40
C PRO A 274 -8.99 -3.75 28.63
N ASN A 275 -7.85 -3.15 28.27
CA ASN A 275 -7.61 -1.72 28.46
C ASN A 275 -8.69 -0.87 27.79
N GLY A 276 -9.27 0.07 28.52
CA GLY A 276 -10.37 0.92 28.03
C GLY A 276 -11.73 0.23 27.95
N GLY A 277 -11.85 -1.05 28.31
CA GLY A 277 -13.11 -1.78 28.29
C GLY A 277 -14.14 -1.27 29.31
N LEU A 278 -15.39 -1.67 29.15
CA LEU A 278 -16.53 -1.24 29.96
C LEU A 278 -16.32 -1.53 31.44
N LYS A 279 -16.33 -0.49 32.27
CA LYS A 279 -16.17 -0.63 33.73
C LYS A 279 -17.41 -1.20 34.42
N ALA A 280 -17.21 -2.03 35.45
CA ALA A 280 -18.28 -2.72 36.19
C ALA A 280 -19.38 -1.80 36.69
N ASN A 281 -19.02 -0.62 37.25
CA ASN A 281 -19.99 0.33 37.76
C ASN A 281 -20.95 0.88 36.68
N HIS A 282 -20.47 1.08 35.46
CA HIS A 282 -21.30 1.50 34.32
C HIS A 282 -22.13 0.35 33.77
N ALA A 283 -21.53 -0.86 33.64
CA ALA A 283 -22.24 -2.06 33.21
C ALA A 283 -23.43 -2.34 34.13
N ASN A 284 -23.22 -2.34 35.45
CA ASN A 284 -24.26 -2.59 36.46
C ASN A 284 -25.42 -1.58 36.40
N LYS A 285 -25.11 -0.27 36.24
CA LYS A 285 -26.15 0.77 36.09
C LYS A 285 -27.05 0.57 34.88
N MET A 286 -26.52 -0.06 33.82
CA MET A 286 -27.25 -0.28 32.58
C MET A 286 -27.78 -1.71 32.44
N GLY A 287 -27.60 -2.57 33.45
CA GLY A 287 -27.97 -3.98 33.38
C GLY A 287 -27.23 -4.78 32.33
N MET A 288 -26.00 -4.37 32.00
CA MET A 288 -25.16 -4.98 30.96
C MET A 288 -24.07 -5.85 31.55
N LYS A 289 -23.57 -6.81 30.75
CA LYS A 289 -22.33 -7.54 31.04
C LYS A 289 -21.14 -6.73 30.51
N GLN A 290 -20.01 -6.77 31.21
CA GLN A 290 -18.79 -6.05 30.80
C GLN A 290 -18.21 -6.57 29.49
N ASN A 291 -18.21 -7.90 29.27
CA ASN A 291 -17.61 -8.55 28.10
C ASN A 291 -16.16 -8.07 27.83
N LEU A 292 -15.34 -7.97 28.90
CA LEU A 292 -13.95 -7.58 28.79
C LEU A 292 -13.16 -8.60 27.99
N LEU A 293 -12.19 -8.11 27.22
CA LEU A 293 -11.27 -8.98 26.51
C LEU A 293 -10.30 -9.66 27.47
N ASP A 294 -10.03 -10.94 27.25
CA ASP A 294 -8.93 -11.61 27.91
C ASP A 294 -7.60 -11.12 27.33
N GLU A 295 -6.57 -11.05 28.17
CA GLU A 295 -5.24 -10.74 27.70
C GLU A 295 -4.74 -11.85 26.76
N PHE A 296 -4.30 -11.44 25.59
CA PHE A 296 -3.77 -12.34 24.56
C PHE A 296 -2.55 -11.72 23.91
N LYS A 297 -1.45 -12.48 23.82
CA LYS A 297 -0.25 -12.07 23.12
C LYS A 297 -0.29 -12.59 21.69
N LEU A 298 -0.18 -11.70 20.72
CA LEU A 298 -0.06 -12.07 19.31
C LEU A 298 1.32 -12.71 19.08
N ASP A 299 1.39 -13.67 18.15
CA ASP A 299 2.66 -14.27 17.77
C ASP A 299 3.64 -13.20 17.30
N GLU A 300 4.81 -13.18 17.92
CA GLU A 300 5.87 -12.25 17.54
C GLU A 300 6.65 -12.82 16.36
N VAL A 301 6.55 -12.15 15.21
CA VAL A 301 7.70 -12.14 14.32
C VAL A 301 8.72 -11.22 14.99
N LYS A 302 9.87 -11.75 15.40
CA LYS A 302 11.01 -10.93 15.84
C LYS A 302 11.53 -10.12 14.65
N SER A 303 10.76 -9.17 14.19
CA SER A 303 11.17 -8.17 13.25
C SER A 303 11.03 -6.84 13.97
N LYS A 304 12.15 -6.23 14.28
CA LYS A 304 12.14 -4.78 14.35
C LYS A 304 11.53 -4.34 13.01
N ALA A 305 10.35 -3.74 13.04
CA ALA A 305 9.79 -3.06 11.88
C ALA A 305 10.72 -1.87 11.57
N ILE A 306 11.84 -2.19 10.98
CA ILE A 306 12.72 -1.22 10.37
C ILE A 306 11.94 -0.83 9.13
N THR A 307 11.57 0.42 9.03
CA THR A 307 11.11 1.03 7.78
C THR A 307 12.29 1.02 6.82
N SER A 308 12.59 -0.13 6.29
CA SER A 308 13.82 -0.43 5.57
C SER A 308 13.70 -0.12 4.09
N ALA A 309 13.09 1.00 3.73
CA ALA A 309 13.20 1.47 2.36
C ALA A 309 14.66 1.50 1.85
N ASN A 310 15.65 1.42 2.75
CA ASN A 310 17.06 1.53 2.39
C ASN A 310 18.01 0.50 3.05
N THR A 311 17.56 -0.44 3.86
CA THR A 311 18.49 -1.17 4.74
C THR A 311 18.47 -2.69 4.68
N GLY A 312 17.76 -3.27 3.72
CA GLY A 312 17.72 -4.73 3.58
C GLY A 312 16.35 -5.34 3.85
N VAL A 313 16.29 -6.64 3.74
CA VAL A 313 15.05 -7.43 3.75
C VAL A 313 14.57 -7.58 5.19
N ASP A 314 13.38 -7.05 5.50
CA ASP A 314 12.69 -7.40 6.73
C ASP A 314 12.04 -8.80 6.62
N ASN A 315 11.74 -9.41 7.79
CA ASN A 315 11.19 -10.75 7.81
C ASN A 315 9.82 -10.86 7.15
N MET A 316 8.98 -9.82 7.22
CA MET A 316 7.66 -9.83 6.59
C MET A 316 7.78 -9.82 5.07
N THR A 317 8.69 -9.04 4.51
CA THR A 317 8.98 -9.04 3.07
C THR A 317 9.50 -10.40 2.62
N SER A 318 10.42 -11.01 3.36
CA SER A 318 10.91 -12.36 3.04
C SER A 318 9.79 -13.40 3.04
N LEU A 319 8.94 -13.42 4.09
CA LEU A 319 7.80 -14.32 4.17
C LEU A 319 6.79 -14.07 3.03
N HIS A 320 6.61 -12.81 2.65
CA HIS A 320 5.68 -12.43 1.61
C HIS A 320 6.15 -12.90 0.23
N ILE A 321 7.42 -12.69 -0.10
CA ILE A 321 8.02 -13.21 -1.34
C ILE A 321 8.02 -14.74 -1.36
N HIS A 322 8.34 -15.41 -0.25
CA HIS A 322 8.26 -16.87 -0.15
C HIS A 322 6.83 -17.38 -0.38
N ASN A 323 5.82 -16.73 0.19
CA ASN A 323 4.42 -17.06 -0.07
C ASN A 323 4.10 -16.97 -1.56
N TRP A 324 4.45 -15.86 -2.23
CA TRP A 324 4.25 -15.71 -3.66
C TRP A 324 4.93 -16.81 -4.47
N MET A 325 6.23 -17.03 -4.25
CA MET A 325 7.00 -18.06 -4.96
C MET A 325 6.43 -19.47 -4.76
N LYS A 326 5.92 -19.77 -3.57
CA LYS A 326 5.23 -21.02 -3.28
C LYS A 326 3.91 -21.11 -4.04
N CYS A 327 3.08 -20.06 -4.01
CA CYS A 327 1.81 -20.01 -4.71
C CYS A 327 1.97 -20.10 -6.23
N VAL A 328 3.02 -19.52 -6.81
CA VAL A 328 3.37 -19.69 -8.24
C VAL A 328 3.59 -21.17 -8.58
N ARG A 329 4.31 -21.94 -7.74
CA ARG A 329 4.56 -23.37 -7.96
C ARG A 329 3.31 -24.23 -7.75
N ASP A 330 2.56 -23.93 -6.69
CA ASP A 330 1.39 -24.71 -6.26
C ASP A 330 0.11 -24.30 -6.99
N ARG A 331 0.14 -23.22 -7.78
CA ARG A 331 -1.01 -22.58 -8.45
C ARG A 331 -2.14 -22.25 -7.47
N LYS A 332 -1.79 -21.72 -6.29
CA LYS A 332 -2.72 -21.33 -5.23
C LYS A 332 -2.80 -19.83 -5.07
N GLU A 333 -3.88 -19.38 -4.43
CA GLU A 333 -4.05 -17.98 -4.08
C GLU A 333 -2.98 -17.50 -3.09
N THR A 334 -2.54 -16.27 -3.26
CA THR A 334 -1.52 -15.64 -2.43
C THR A 334 -2.12 -14.94 -1.21
N ASN A 335 -1.28 -14.54 -0.26
CA ASN A 335 -1.71 -13.72 0.88
C ASN A 335 -2.18 -12.32 0.48
N GLY A 336 -1.79 -11.82 -0.68
CA GLY A 336 -2.16 -10.52 -1.22
C GLY A 336 -2.77 -10.61 -2.61
N PRO A 337 -3.99 -11.16 -2.78
CA PRO A 337 -4.63 -11.29 -4.08
C PRO A 337 -4.99 -9.92 -4.70
N VAL A 338 -5.35 -9.93 -5.98
CA VAL A 338 -5.64 -8.69 -6.72
C VAL A 338 -6.83 -7.91 -6.15
N GLU A 339 -7.78 -8.59 -5.51
CA GLU A 339 -8.88 -7.95 -4.79
C GLU A 339 -8.37 -7.08 -3.64
N ALA A 340 -7.36 -7.54 -2.90
CA ALA A 340 -6.75 -6.73 -1.85
C ALA A 340 -6.09 -5.47 -2.43
N ALA A 341 -5.39 -5.61 -3.56
CA ALA A 341 -4.79 -4.49 -4.27
C ALA A 341 -5.83 -3.47 -4.76
N TYR A 342 -6.93 -3.96 -5.33
CA TYR A 342 -8.05 -3.13 -5.77
C TYR A 342 -8.72 -2.40 -4.60
N ASN A 343 -9.04 -3.12 -3.53
CA ASN A 343 -9.74 -2.58 -2.37
C ASN A 343 -8.94 -1.48 -1.67
N HIS A 344 -7.65 -1.67 -1.42
CA HIS A 344 -6.86 -0.61 -0.81
C HIS A 344 -6.63 0.58 -1.76
N SER A 345 -6.65 0.37 -3.09
CA SER A 345 -6.59 1.47 -4.07
C SER A 345 -7.83 2.36 -3.96
N ILE A 346 -9.04 1.80 -3.77
CA ILE A 346 -10.25 2.60 -3.55
C ILE A 346 -10.04 3.55 -2.37
N ALA A 347 -9.65 3.03 -1.20
CA ALA A 347 -9.45 3.85 0.00
C ALA A 347 -8.33 4.90 -0.18
N THR A 348 -7.25 4.55 -0.89
CA THR A 348 -6.14 5.45 -1.18
C THR A 348 -6.57 6.60 -2.10
N ILE A 349 -7.32 6.29 -3.16
CA ILE A 349 -7.84 7.27 -4.12
C ILE A 349 -8.90 8.16 -3.47
N MET A 350 -9.82 7.60 -2.65
CA MET A 350 -10.78 8.39 -1.87
C MET A 350 -10.07 9.37 -0.93
N THR A 351 -9.01 8.93 -0.27
CA THR A 351 -8.22 9.81 0.61
C THR A 351 -7.54 10.92 -0.18
N THR A 352 -6.94 10.58 -1.32
CA THR A 352 -6.29 11.54 -2.20
C THR A 352 -7.30 12.59 -2.71
N ALA A 353 -8.50 12.14 -3.11
CA ALA A 353 -9.59 13.00 -3.54
C ALA A 353 -10.01 13.96 -2.40
N ALA A 354 -10.23 13.46 -1.19
CA ALA A 354 -10.60 14.28 -0.04
C ALA A 354 -9.54 15.32 0.30
N LEU A 355 -8.26 14.92 0.35
CA LEU A 355 -7.14 15.81 0.66
C LEU A 355 -6.94 16.92 -0.37
N ARG A 356 -7.10 16.60 -1.67
CA ARG A 356 -6.86 17.57 -2.77
C ARG A 356 -8.03 18.52 -3.00
N THR A 357 -9.24 18.11 -2.67
CA THR A 357 -10.44 18.91 -2.91
C THR A 357 -10.98 19.59 -1.63
N GLY A 358 -10.63 19.08 -0.47
CA GLY A 358 -11.21 19.49 0.82
C GLY A 358 -12.66 19.01 1.01
N LEU A 359 -13.17 18.15 0.14
CA LEU A 359 -14.54 17.66 0.16
C LEU A 359 -14.59 16.17 0.59
N LYS A 360 -15.77 15.75 1.07
CA LYS A 360 -16.03 14.34 1.38
C LYS A 360 -15.99 13.50 0.09
N ALA A 361 -15.17 12.45 0.09
CA ALA A 361 -15.11 11.46 -0.97
C ALA A 361 -15.97 10.23 -0.64
N THR A 362 -16.62 9.66 -1.64
CA THR A 362 -17.38 8.41 -1.58
C THR A 362 -16.99 7.52 -2.75
N PHE A 363 -17.34 6.24 -2.67
CA PHE A 363 -17.17 5.30 -3.79
C PHE A 363 -18.53 4.88 -4.32
N ASP A 364 -18.72 4.97 -5.62
CA ASP A 364 -19.89 4.46 -6.32
C ASP A 364 -19.58 3.08 -6.88
N GLU A 365 -20.16 2.04 -6.26
CA GLU A 365 -19.91 0.63 -6.63
C GLU A 365 -20.43 0.28 -8.03
N LYS A 366 -21.48 0.96 -8.52
CA LYS A 366 -22.09 0.64 -9.82
C LYS A 366 -21.18 1.05 -10.99
N ILE A 367 -20.57 2.21 -10.89
CA ILE A 367 -19.65 2.70 -11.91
C ILE A 367 -18.19 2.51 -11.52
N GLN A 368 -17.92 1.97 -10.32
CA GLN A 368 -16.59 1.73 -9.76
C GLN A 368 -15.68 2.97 -9.75
N GLN A 369 -16.23 4.11 -9.36
CA GLN A 369 -15.51 5.38 -9.36
C GLN A 369 -15.59 6.10 -8.02
N VAL A 370 -14.54 6.85 -7.69
CA VAL A 370 -14.51 7.76 -6.54
C VAL A 370 -15.23 9.06 -6.91
N ILE A 371 -16.18 9.44 -6.08
CA ILE A 371 -17.01 10.63 -6.25
C ILE A 371 -16.65 11.67 -5.18
N VAL A 372 -16.43 12.91 -5.60
CA VAL A 372 -16.18 14.05 -4.74
C VAL A 372 -16.93 15.28 -5.28
N GLY A 373 -17.69 15.96 -4.41
CA GLY A 373 -18.51 17.10 -4.84
C GLY A 373 -19.51 16.76 -5.96
N GLY A 374 -20.04 15.53 -6.01
CA GLY A 374 -20.95 15.04 -7.03
C GLY A 374 -20.32 14.72 -8.40
N LYS A 375 -18.99 14.74 -8.51
CA LYS A 375 -18.26 14.47 -9.75
C LYS A 375 -17.28 13.31 -9.57
N ILE A 376 -16.99 12.57 -10.66
CA ILE A 376 -15.93 11.58 -10.67
C ILE A 376 -14.59 12.29 -10.44
N PHE A 377 -13.82 11.80 -9.47
CA PHE A 377 -12.47 12.28 -9.21
C PHE A 377 -11.54 11.83 -10.34
N LYS A 378 -10.95 12.80 -11.01
CA LYS A 378 -9.85 12.61 -11.98
C LYS A 378 -8.67 13.49 -11.54
N TYR A 379 -7.44 13.08 -11.88
CA TYR A 379 -6.23 13.86 -11.58
C TYR A 379 -6.08 15.07 -12.51
#